data_56cdbca887e947e941bae5a6b330cc64
#
_entry.id   56cdbca887e947e941bae5a6b330cc64
#
_cell.length_a   1.000
_cell.length_b   1.000
_cell.length_c   1.000
_cell.angle_alpha   90.00
_cell.angle_beta   90.00
_cell.angle_gamma   90.00
#
_symmetry.space_group_name_H-M   'P 1'
#
loop_
_entity.id
_entity.type
_entity.pdbx_description
1 polymer ?
#
loop_
_entity_poly.entity_id
_entity_poly.type
_entity_poly.pdbx_seq_one_letter_code
_entity_poly.pdbx_strand_id
1 'polypeptide(L)'
;MKTFAGSVMRALTFLSLMFFSAITLAEIRSDVDRETIGMGESLRLTITGDASERLDQLDLAALQFDWEILSSSSSTNTSFINGARSTTRTLSLDLLPLRDGILSIPSLSTGGNRTTPIAITVNPQTVSASGDDSVRFSIEIDKRDVYIQEQMILTVTIEQAINLDGAEVTQLELNGAIVEELTRRNFQRQINGRLWRVTQLRYAIYPQQRGTLEIPSLSLTAREVLPGRSLLGARLGKRFRLSEDAIAVNVKPVPADFPGDVWLPAASLELAQSWSKPPESMEIGDSTTRTLTLAAEGLLSSQLPSITSMSDSSKITGIRVYPDQESSDQIERTEGFLGQRTRSEALVASGSGSWTLPEVSVPWWNTETDSLQFAILPSTTITVGNPVVQSPVQPTAMAAETQATATPVWLNALAGLGWLLALLFAYMLWRSRERKASDVETDNTEETLRPLLTAMKASTSQNDASATRQLLLRWAALHYQQPVRTLDQLKGLCESALADEVSTLEAAIYSQSDEAWTRGAALYRAVRDEPKRGTTEQTDYRSLYPTA
;
A
#
# COMPACT_ATOMS: atom_id res chain seq x y z
N MET A 1 16.87 -43.46 -42.12
CA MET A 1 17.36 -43.27 -40.72
C MET A 1 17.70 -41.81 -40.34
N LYS A 2 17.43 -40.78 -41.17
CA LYS A 2 17.78 -39.38 -40.84
C LYS A 2 16.58 -38.50 -40.40
N THR A 3 15.35 -39.00 -40.46
CA THR A 3 14.14 -38.24 -40.10
C THR A 3 13.62 -38.49 -38.67
N PHE A 4 14.11 -39.53 -37.98
CA PHE A 4 13.66 -39.88 -36.62
C PHE A 4 14.37 -39.07 -35.51
N ALA A 5 15.61 -38.60 -35.78
CA ALA A 5 16.37 -37.82 -34.81
C ALA A 5 15.81 -36.39 -34.60
N GLY A 6 15.16 -35.80 -35.62
CA GLY A 6 14.63 -34.45 -35.56
C GLY A 6 13.34 -34.30 -34.73
N SER A 7 12.51 -35.35 -34.68
CA SER A 7 11.25 -35.35 -33.95
C SER A 7 11.45 -35.56 -32.45
N VAL A 8 12.39 -36.43 -32.06
CA VAL A 8 12.75 -36.68 -30.66
C VAL A 8 13.47 -35.45 -30.06
N MET A 9 14.30 -34.77 -30.87
CA MET A 9 15.03 -33.57 -30.42
C MET A 9 14.08 -32.38 -30.26
N ARG A 10 13.01 -32.26 -31.07
CA ARG A 10 11.95 -31.22 -30.86
C ARG A 10 11.06 -31.52 -29.65
N ALA A 11 10.78 -32.78 -29.34
CA ALA A 11 10.04 -33.17 -28.14
C ALA A 11 10.87 -32.96 -26.87
N LEU A 12 12.18 -33.20 -26.88
CA LEU A 12 13.07 -32.92 -25.76
C LEU A 12 13.28 -31.41 -25.53
N THR A 13 13.33 -30.59 -26.59
CA THR A 13 13.40 -29.13 -26.45
C THR A 13 12.09 -28.55 -25.94
N PHE A 14 10.93 -29.11 -26.32
CA PHE A 14 9.64 -28.65 -25.76
C PHE A 14 9.45 -29.07 -24.29
N LEU A 15 9.94 -30.25 -23.90
CA LEU A 15 9.90 -30.70 -22.50
C LEU A 15 10.91 -29.94 -21.62
N SER A 16 12.05 -29.51 -22.19
CA SER A 16 13.02 -28.63 -21.50
C SER A 16 12.52 -27.21 -21.33
N LEU A 17 11.66 -26.69 -22.24
CA LEU A 17 11.04 -25.37 -22.10
C LEU A 17 9.89 -25.35 -21.06
N MET A 18 9.24 -26.47 -20.80
CA MET A 18 8.21 -26.58 -19.75
C MET A 18 8.79 -26.66 -18.32
N PHE A 19 10.09 -26.98 -18.17
CA PHE A 19 10.77 -26.99 -16.87
C PHE A 19 11.46 -25.67 -16.52
N PHE A 20 11.36 -24.64 -17.36
CA PHE A 20 11.63 -23.27 -16.94
C PHE A 20 10.41 -22.74 -16.18
N SER A 21 10.02 -23.44 -15.10
CA SER A 21 9.23 -22.85 -14.03
C SER A 21 10.00 -21.62 -13.59
N ALA A 22 9.37 -20.45 -13.71
CA ALA A 22 9.90 -19.22 -13.16
C ALA A 22 10.29 -19.49 -11.69
N ILE A 23 11.58 -19.63 -11.45
CA ILE A 23 12.15 -19.51 -10.11
C ILE A 23 11.85 -18.06 -9.76
N THR A 24 10.75 -17.82 -9.06
CA THR A 24 10.55 -16.57 -8.33
C THR A 24 11.68 -16.54 -7.31
N LEU A 25 12.79 -15.92 -7.67
CA LEU A 25 13.83 -15.57 -6.73
C LEU A 25 13.13 -14.72 -5.67
N ALA A 26 13.16 -15.19 -4.44
CA ALA A 26 12.78 -14.39 -3.30
C ALA A 26 13.65 -13.13 -3.35
N GLU A 27 13.05 -12.00 -3.63
CA GLU A 27 13.76 -10.74 -3.83
C GLU A 27 13.83 -10.03 -2.48
N ILE A 28 15.04 -9.78 -1.99
CA ILE A 28 15.26 -8.88 -0.85
C ILE A 28 15.22 -7.46 -1.39
N ARG A 29 14.31 -6.65 -0.85
CA ARG A 29 14.18 -5.23 -1.21
C ARG A 29 14.81 -4.36 -0.15
N SER A 30 15.53 -3.34 -0.59
CA SER A 30 16.03 -2.26 0.25
C SER A 30 15.41 -0.95 -0.17
N ASP A 31 15.00 -0.16 0.81
CA ASP A 31 14.41 1.16 0.64
C ASP A 31 14.96 2.12 1.69
N VAL A 32 14.98 3.41 1.39
CA VAL A 32 15.46 4.46 2.27
C VAL A 32 14.38 5.52 2.47
N ASP A 33 14.34 6.13 3.65
CA ASP A 33 13.40 7.20 3.94
C ASP A 33 13.71 8.49 3.17
N ARG A 34 14.96 8.68 2.72
CA ARG A 34 15.43 9.86 1.95
C ARG A 34 16.69 9.52 1.16
N GLU A 35 16.82 10.08 -0.04
CA GLU A 35 18.03 9.96 -0.86
C GLU A 35 18.99 11.15 -0.70
N THR A 36 18.51 12.23 -0.05
CA THR A 36 19.33 13.41 0.28
C THR A 36 19.23 13.73 1.75
N ILE A 37 20.38 13.85 2.41
CA ILE A 37 20.50 14.18 3.83
C ILE A 37 21.62 15.20 4.05
N GLY A 38 21.63 15.83 5.25
CA GLY A 38 22.75 16.65 5.70
C GLY A 38 23.82 15.83 6.43
N MET A 39 25.06 16.33 6.40
CA MET A 39 26.13 15.72 7.22
C MET A 39 25.74 15.74 8.70
N GLY A 40 25.83 14.58 9.36
CA GLY A 40 25.40 14.40 10.75
C GLY A 40 23.91 14.03 10.91
N GLU A 41 23.12 13.96 9.85
CA GLU A 41 21.74 13.44 9.88
C GLU A 41 21.73 11.93 9.68
N SER A 42 20.91 11.22 10.43
CA SER A 42 20.72 9.79 10.21
C SER A 42 19.71 9.52 9.08
N LEU A 43 19.96 8.43 8.37
CA LEU A 43 19.11 7.87 7.30
C LEU A 43 18.53 6.54 7.78
N ARG A 44 17.26 6.27 7.52
CA ARG A 44 16.68 4.97 7.79
C ARG A 44 16.69 4.09 6.55
N LEU A 45 17.47 3.00 6.63
CA LEU A 45 17.45 1.91 5.63
C LEU A 45 16.49 0.83 6.10
N THR A 46 15.52 0.48 5.27
CA THR A 46 14.57 -0.59 5.51
C THR A 46 14.81 -1.72 4.51
N ILE A 47 15.09 -2.92 5.02
CA ILE A 47 15.31 -4.13 4.22
C ILE A 47 14.16 -5.08 4.48
N THR A 48 13.49 -5.49 3.42
CA THR A 48 12.30 -6.35 3.49
C THR A 48 12.56 -7.65 2.73
N GLY A 49 12.21 -8.75 3.33
CA GLY A 49 12.30 -10.09 2.75
C GLY A 49 11.14 -10.98 3.17
N ASP A 50 11.00 -12.14 2.56
CA ASP A 50 9.99 -13.13 2.93
C ASP A 50 10.40 -13.95 4.17
N ALA A 51 9.57 -14.94 4.54
CA ALA A 51 9.80 -15.78 5.72
C ALA A 51 11.08 -16.62 5.65
N SER A 52 11.58 -16.92 4.45
CA SER A 52 12.77 -17.76 4.21
C SER A 52 14.07 -16.99 4.40
N GLU A 53 13.98 -15.64 4.28
CA GLU A 53 15.14 -14.77 4.35
C GLU A 53 15.63 -14.56 5.78
N ARG A 54 16.92 -14.75 5.99
CA ARG A 54 17.59 -14.52 7.28
C ARG A 54 18.19 -13.14 7.30
N LEU A 55 17.33 -12.11 7.49
CA LEU A 55 17.78 -10.71 7.54
C LEU A 55 18.71 -10.42 8.74
N ASP A 56 18.68 -11.26 9.76
CA ASP A 56 19.59 -11.25 10.90
C ASP A 56 21.04 -11.68 10.56
N GLN A 57 21.23 -12.35 9.41
CA GLN A 57 22.54 -12.81 8.92
C GLN A 57 23.06 -11.98 7.74
N LEU A 58 22.46 -10.81 7.47
CA LEU A 58 22.98 -9.88 6.47
C LEU A 58 24.40 -9.44 6.82
N ASP A 59 25.28 -9.48 5.82
CA ASP A 59 26.61 -8.91 5.96
C ASP A 59 26.57 -7.38 5.91
N LEU A 60 26.63 -6.75 7.08
CA LEU A 60 26.60 -5.30 7.25
C LEU A 60 28.01 -4.67 7.23
N ALA A 61 29.08 -5.44 7.09
CA ALA A 61 30.46 -4.93 7.12
C ALA A 61 30.72 -3.91 6.00
N ALA A 62 30.13 -4.12 4.83
CA ALA A 62 30.25 -3.20 3.70
C ALA A 62 29.62 -1.82 3.95
N LEU A 63 28.65 -1.70 4.86
CA LEU A 63 28.07 -0.42 5.25
C LEU A 63 29.02 0.42 6.08
N GLN A 64 29.82 -0.21 6.93
CA GLN A 64 30.69 0.48 7.91
C GLN A 64 31.80 1.33 7.27
N PHE A 65 31.98 1.23 5.96
CA PHE A 65 32.96 2.04 5.23
C PHE A 65 32.55 3.51 5.13
N ASP A 66 31.27 3.76 4.86
CA ASP A 66 30.72 5.11 4.65
C ASP A 66 29.68 5.49 5.72
N TRP A 67 29.24 4.50 6.54
CA TRP A 67 28.12 4.66 7.46
C TRP A 67 28.42 4.10 8.86
N GLU A 68 28.03 4.84 9.88
CA GLU A 68 27.94 4.35 11.27
C GLU A 68 26.52 3.84 11.51
N ILE A 69 26.36 2.62 12.05
CA ILE A 69 25.06 2.05 12.38
C ILE A 69 24.70 2.50 13.81
N LEU A 70 23.74 3.41 13.93
CA LEU A 70 23.29 3.95 15.23
C LEU A 70 22.32 3.01 15.92
N SER A 71 21.42 2.37 15.18
CA SER A 71 20.44 1.43 15.71
C SER A 71 20.07 0.38 14.68
N SER A 72 19.64 -0.78 15.18
CA SER A 72 19.11 -1.88 14.37
C SER A 72 17.87 -2.42 15.04
N SER A 73 16.79 -2.60 14.27
CA SER A 73 15.56 -3.21 14.74
C SER A 73 15.02 -4.17 13.70
N SER A 74 14.50 -5.32 14.16
CA SER A 74 13.85 -6.30 13.27
C SER A 74 12.41 -6.52 13.67
N SER A 75 11.54 -6.70 12.67
CA SER A 75 10.15 -7.06 12.88
C SER A 75 9.73 -8.16 11.91
N THR A 76 8.75 -8.96 12.33
CA THR A 76 8.16 -9.99 11.49
C THR A 76 6.65 -9.79 11.48
N ASN A 77 6.08 -9.56 10.32
CA ASN A 77 4.65 -9.42 10.14
C ASN A 77 4.09 -10.63 9.39
N THR A 78 3.07 -11.26 9.95
CA THR A 78 2.39 -12.40 9.32
C THR A 78 0.95 -12.01 9.06
N SER A 79 0.54 -12.05 7.80
CA SER A 79 -0.83 -11.80 7.36
C SER A 79 -1.46 -13.09 6.79
N PHE A 80 -2.77 -13.20 6.98
CA PHE A 80 -3.58 -14.28 6.42
C PHE A 80 -4.65 -13.64 5.53
N ILE A 81 -4.54 -13.88 4.22
CA ILE A 81 -5.51 -13.37 3.24
C ILE A 81 -6.00 -14.56 2.41
N ASN A 82 -7.30 -14.78 2.37
CA ASN A 82 -7.94 -15.87 1.60
C ASN A 82 -7.34 -17.26 1.87
N GLY A 83 -6.96 -17.54 3.11
CA GLY A 83 -6.36 -18.84 3.50
C GLY A 83 -4.87 -18.98 3.12
N ALA A 84 -4.27 -18.01 2.47
CA ALA A 84 -2.84 -17.96 2.21
C ALA A 84 -2.12 -17.20 3.33
N ARG A 85 -1.07 -17.81 3.88
CA ARG A 85 -0.19 -17.18 4.87
C ARG A 85 0.95 -16.47 4.16
N SER A 86 1.07 -15.17 4.37
CA SER A 86 2.23 -14.37 3.94
C SER A 86 2.97 -13.88 5.18
N THR A 87 4.28 -14.08 5.22
CA THR A 87 5.13 -13.59 6.30
C THR A 87 6.21 -12.70 5.70
N THR A 88 6.26 -11.47 6.16
CA THR A 88 7.26 -10.48 5.75
C THR A 88 8.16 -10.18 6.95
N ARG A 89 9.47 -10.24 6.73
CA ARG A 89 10.48 -9.80 7.69
C ARG A 89 11.02 -8.45 7.27
N THR A 90 11.22 -7.57 8.23
CA THR A 90 11.76 -6.23 8.00
C THR A 90 12.90 -5.99 8.97
N LEU A 91 14.04 -5.56 8.42
CA LEU A 91 15.18 -5.07 9.18
C LEU A 91 15.30 -3.57 8.91
N SER A 92 15.26 -2.75 9.95
CA SER A 92 15.46 -1.31 9.87
C SER A 92 16.75 -0.92 10.55
N LEU A 93 17.59 -0.17 9.84
CA LEU A 93 18.88 0.33 10.30
C LEU A 93 18.87 1.86 10.25
N ASP A 94 19.25 2.52 11.33
CA ASP A 94 19.51 3.96 11.32
C ASP A 94 21.02 4.16 11.07
N LEU A 95 21.34 4.76 9.91
CA LEU A 95 22.70 4.94 9.40
C LEU A 95 23.10 6.42 9.49
N LEU A 96 24.28 6.70 10.03
CA LEU A 96 24.87 8.04 10.06
C LEU A 96 26.01 8.12 9.05
N PRO A 97 26.06 9.11 8.14
CA PRO A 97 27.15 9.24 7.17
C PRO A 97 28.46 9.64 7.86
N LEU A 98 29.57 9.02 7.47
CA LEU A 98 30.91 9.33 7.96
C LEU A 98 31.61 10.46 7.21
N ARG A 99 31.11 10.79 6.00
CA ARG A 99 31.63 11.87 5.13
C ARG A 99 30.50 12.46 4.27
N ASP A 100 30.72 13.63 3.74
CA ASP A 100 29.83 14.28 2.77
C ASP A 100 30.10 13.79 1.33
N GLY A 101 29.24 14.20 0.39
CA GLY A 101 29.28 13.81 -1.00
C GLY A 101 28.29 12.73 -1.37
N ILE A 102 28.48 12.08 -2.51
CA ILE A 102 27.62 10.97 -2.94
C ILE A 102 28.16 9.68 -2.31
N LEU A 103 27.40 9.12 -1.37
CA LEU A 103 27.69 7.85 -0.72
C LEU A 103 26.81 6.74 -1.31
N SER A 104 27.26 5.50 -1.21
CA SER A 104 26.49 4.35 -1.64
C SER A 104 26.12 3.46 -0.48
N ILE A 105 24.85 3.06 -0.40
CA ILE A 105 24.47 1.87 0.36
C ILE A 105 24.77 0.69 -0.55
N PRO A 106 25.75 -0.16 -0.21
CA PRO A 106 26.16 -1.24 -1.09
C PRO A 106 25.09 -2.34 -1.18
N SER A 107 25.22 -3.20 -2.16
CA SER A 107 24.41 -4.42 -2.23
C SER A 107 24.73 -5.32 -1.03
N LEU A 108 23.73 -5.54 -0.18
CA LEU A 108 23.81 -6.41 0.99
C LEU A 108 23.33 -7.81 0.63
N SER A 109 24.00 -8.83 1.11
CA SER A 109 23.71 -10.22 0.75
C SER A 109 23.39 -11.11 1.95
N THR A 110 22.42 -12.01 1.78
CA THR A 110 22.13 -13.12 2.69
C THR A 110 21.70 -14.34 1.88
N GLY A 111 22.23 -15.52 2.20
CA GLY A 111 21.74 -16.79 1.66
C GLY A 111 21.71 -16.96 0.13
N GLY A 112 22.32 -16.04 -0.64
CA GLY A 112 22.31 -16.05 -2.11
C GLY A 112 21.49 -14.92 -2.75
N ASN A 113 20.66 -14.22 -2.00
CA ASN A 113 19.92 -13.04 -2.45
C ASN A 113 20.66 -11.75 -2.08
N ARG A 114 20.45 -10.70 -2.90
CA ARG A 114 21.13 -9.41 -2.74
C ARG A 114 20.16 -8.26 -2.91
N THR A 115 20.39 -7.18 -2.14
CA THR A 115 19.71 -5.91 -2.34
C THR A 115 20.32 -5.13 -3.51
N THR A 116 19.56 -4.22 -4.09
CA THR A 116 20.09 -3.23 -5.04
C THR A 116 20.87 -2.15 -4.29
N PRO A 117 22.00 -1.67 -4.81
CA PRO A 117 22.70 -0.54 -4.23
C PRO A 117 21.88 0.74 -4.37
N ILE A 118 21.97 1.64 -3.36
CA ILE A 118 21.24 2.92 -3.35
C ILE A 118 22.26 4.06 -3.20
N ALA A 119 22.17 5.07 -4.07
CA ALA A 119 23.01 6.26 -3.98
C ALA A 119 22.35 7.30 -3.07
N ILE A 120 23.11 7.86 -2.12
CA ILE A 120 22.65 8.87 -1.18
C ILE A 120 23.52 10.11 -1.32
N THR A 121 22.88 11.27 -1.50
CA THR A 121 23.56 12.56 -1.50
C THR A 121 23.63 13.11 -0.08
N VAL A 122 24.84 13.31 0.41
CA VAL A 122 25.11 13.90 1.74
C VAL A 122 25.64 15.30 1.56
N ASN A 123 24.83 16.30 1.89
CA ASN A 123 25.19 17.71 1.81
C ASN A 123 26.05 18.12 3.02
N PRO A 124 26.97 19.09 2.84
CA PRO A 124 27.68 19.69 3.96
C PRO A 124 26.70 20.26 5.00
N GLN A 125 27.08 20.22 6.27
CA GLN A 125 26.22 20.69 7.36
C GLN A 125 25.96 22.21 7.26
N THR A 126 24.68 22.60 7.16
CA THR A 126 24.22 23.99 7.32
C THR A 126 23.53 24.13 8.68
N VAL A 127 23.95 25.11 9.49
CA VAL A 127 23.37 25.38 10.80
C VAL A 127 22.49 26.61 10.72
N SER A 128 21.19 26.45 10.96
CA SER A 128 20.25 27.56 11.19
C SER A 128 19.10 27.02 12.06
N ALA A 129 19.01 27.45 13.30
CA ALA A 129 17.83 27.26 14.14
C ALA A 129 17.83 28.23 15.33
N SER A 130 16.68 28.81 15.67
CA SER A 130 16.45 29.53 16.92
C SER A 130 16.18 28.54 18.05
N GLY A 131 16.72 28.79 19.24
CA GLY A 131 16.55 27.96 20.44
C GLY A 131 17.76 27.93 21.34
N ASP A 132 17.69 27.13 22.40
CA ASP A 132 18.82 26.90 23.30
C ASP A 132 19.63 25.65 22.89
N ASP A 133 20.72 25.36 23.62
CA ASP A 133 21.60 24.23 23.33
C ASP A 133 20.97 22.84 23.54
N SER A 134 19.68 22.75 23.79
CA SER A 134 18.99 21.50 24.09
C SER A 134 17.69 21.23 23.31
N VAL A 135 16.98 22.29 22.90
CA VAL A 135 15.75 22.21 22.12
C VAL A 135 15.72 23.34 21.10
N ARG A 136 15.44 23.02 19.84
CA ARG A 136 15.29 23.98 18.76
C ARG A 136 13.96 23.74 18.06
N PHE A 137 13.39 24.82 17.57
CA PHE A 137 12.15 24.84 16.82
C PHE A 137 12.33 25.73 15.61
N SER A 138 11.94 25.29 14.44
CA SER A 138 11.98 26.09 13.21
C SER A 138 10.82 25.73 12.29
N ILE A 139 10.42 26.70 11.48
CA ILE A 139 9.46 26.53 10.38
C ILE A 139 10.12 27.01 9.09
N GLU A 140 9.98 26.21 8.06
CA GLU A 140 10.51 26.51 6.72
C GLU A 140 9.43 26.24 5.69
N ILE A 141 9.38 27.10 4.68
CA ILE A 141 8.56 26.92 3.50
C ILE A 141 9.43 26.85 2.27
N ASP A 142 9.13 25.90 1.38
CA ASP A 142 9.91 25.68 0.17
C ASP A 142 9.79 26.80 -0.85
N LYS A 143 8.59 27.45 -0.92
CA LYS A 143 8.29 28.51 -1.89
C LYS A 143 7.57 29.69 -1.21
N ARG A 144 7.91 30.92 -1.58
CA ARG A 144 7.24 32.14 -1.11
C ARG A 144 6.40 32.84 -2.19
N ASP A 145 6.58 32.43 -3.44
CA ASP A 145 5.81 32.89 -4.60
C ASP A 145 5.26 31.65 -5.30
N VAL A 146 3.95 31.49 -5.27
CA VAL A 146 3.25 30.31 -5.81
C VAL A 146 2.04 30.76 -6.62
N TYR A 147 1.56 29.91 -7.49
CA TYR A 147 0.27 30.12 -8.15
C TYR A 147 -0.90 29.63 -7.25
N ILE A 148 -2.09 30.16 -7.51
CA ILE A 148 -3.31 29.61 -6.92
C ILE A 148 -3.36 28.10 -7.21
N GLN A 149 -3.72 27.29 -6.20
CA GLN A 149 -3.77 25.82 -6.23
C GLN A 149 -2.42 25.09 -6.44
N GLU A 150 -1.30 25.80 -6.56
CA GLU A 150 0.03 25.20 -6.58
C GLU A 150 0.39 24.69 -5.18
N GLN A 151 1.02 23.51 -5.12
CA GLN A 151 1.55 22.94 -3.89
C GLN A 151 2.75 23.74 -3.38
N MET A 152 2.74 24.04 -2.10
CA MET A 152 3.92 24.42 -1.32
C MET A 152 4.04 23.56 -0.07
N ILE A 153 5.26 23.32 0.39
CA ILE A 153 5.53 22.48 1.55
C ILE A 153 6.01 23.31 2.73
N LEU A 154 5.21 23.29 3.81
CA LEU A 154 5.64 23.80 5.10
C LEU A 154 6.25 22.68 5.92
N THR A 155 7.47 22.86 6.40
CA THR A 155 8.17 21.93 7.27
C THR A 155 8.38 22.55 8.65
N VAL A 156 7.78 21.95 9.66
CA VAL A 156 7.95 22.30 11.06
C VAL A 156 8.96 21.32 11.68
N THR A 157 10.09 21.81 12.11
CA THR A 157 11.19 20.99 12.63
C THR A 157 11.36 21.21 14.13
N ILE A 158 11.33 20.10 14.89
CA ILE A 158 11.63 20.07 16.31
C ILE A 158 12.93 19.27 16.48
N GLU A 159 13.97 19.91 16.99
CA GLU A 159 15.21 19.25 17.33
C GLU A 159 15.40 19.22 18.85
N GLN A 160 15.67 18.05 19.39
CA GLN A 160 15.83 17.86 20.84
C GLN A 160 17.07 17.01 21.17
N ALA A 161 17.92 17.52 22.01
CA ALA A 161 19.07 16.81 22.56
C ALA A 161 18.83 16.27 23.99
N ILE A 162 17.61 16.48 24.51
CA ILE A 162 17.12 16.01 25.80
C ILE A 162 15.79 15.31 25.62
N ASN A 163 15.33 14.55 26.61
CA ASN A 163 14.01 13.96 26.56
C ASN A 163 12.95 15.03 26.89
N LEU A 164 11.93 15.10 26.05
CA LEU A 164 10.78 15.98 26.23
C LEU A 164 9.52 15.17 26.53
N ASP A 165 8.67 15.73 27.38
CA ASP A 165 7.31 15.29 27.67
C ASP A 165 6.33 16.37 27.22
N GLY A 166 5.17 15.94 26.68
CA GLY A 166 4.11 16.85 26.26
C GLY A 166 4.57 17.84 25.16
N ALA A 167 5.42 17.39 24.23
CA ALA A 167 5.83 18.21 23.09
C ALA A 167 4.61 18.41 22.14
N GLU A 168 4.08 19.61 22.15
CA GLU A 168 2.89 19.99 21.40
C GLU A 168 3.18 21.22 20.54
N VAL A 169 2.87 21.14 19.25
CA VAL A 169 2.94 22.24 18.29
C VAL A 169 1.53 22.81 18.10
N THR A 170 1.42 24.13 18.03
CA THR A 170 0.17 24.79 17.68
C THR A 170 -0.38 24.22 16.38
N GLN A 171 -1.67 23.88 16.35
CA GLN A 171 -2.32 23.36 15.16
C GLN A 171 -2.28 24.40 14.02
N LEU A 172 -1.91 23.96 12.84
CA LEU A 172 -1.91 24.80 11.65
C LEU A 172 -3.33 24.93 11.11
N GLU A 173 -3.89 26.13 11.20
CA GLU A 173 -5.19 26.47 10.61
C GLU A 173 -4.99 27.61 9.61
N LEU A 174 -5.33 27.38 8.34
CA LEU A 174 -5.19 28.35 7.26
C LEU A 174 -6.55 28.61 6.60
N ASN A 175 -6.96 29.87 6.63
CA ASN A 175 -8.12 30.30 5.85
C ASN A 175 -7.70 30.56 4.41
N GLY A 176 -8.46 30.03 3.44
CA GLY A 176 -8.20 30.23 2.02
C GLY A 176 -7.12 29.32 1.43
N ALA A 177 -6.79 28.23 2.10
CA ALA A 177 -5.91 27.15 1.59
C ALA A 177 -6.44 25.79 2.01
N ILE A 178 -6.17 24.76 1.19
CA ILE A 178 -6.30 23.37 1.59
C ILE A 178 -4.97 22.95 2.21
N VAL A 179 -5.01 22.25 3.33
CA VAL A 179 -3.83 21.76 4.06
C VAL A 179 -3.95 20.26 4.22
N GLU A 180 -2.96 19.53 3.70
CA GLU A 180 -2.85 18.09 3.83
C GLU A 180 -1.58 17.74 4.62
N GLU A 181 -1.71 16.90 5.65
CA GLU A 181 -0.57 16.47 6.45
C GLU A 181 0.19 15.35 5.73
N LEU A 182 1.50 15.50 5.60
CA LEU A 182 2.40 14.48 5.08
C LEU A 182 2.93 13.60 6.23
N THR A 183 3.42 12.42 5.89
CA THR A 183 4.01 11.50 6.87
C THR A 183 5.11 12.18 7.68
N ARG A 184 4.97 12.11 8.99
CA ARG A 184 5.94 12.64 9.94
C ARG A 184 7.28 11.92 9.79
N ARG A 185 8.37 12.68 9.72
CA ARG A 185 9.74 12.14 9.68
C ARG A 185 10.39 12.25 11.05
N ASN A 186 11.04 11.17 11.49
CA ASN A 186 11.80 11.13 12.72
C ASN A 186 13.17 10.54 12.41
N PHE A 187 14.22 11.29 12.73
CA PHE A 187 15.61 10.89 12.52
C PHE A 187 16.52 11.48 13.61
N GLN A 188 17.78 11.13 13.56
CA GLN A 188 18.78 11.70 14.46
C GLN A 188 19.76 12.55 13.67
N ARG A 189 20.27 13.60 14.32
CA ARG A 189 21.30 14.48 13.78
C ARG A 189 22.40 14.64 14.79
N GLN A 190 23.66 14.53 14.37
CA GLN A 190 24.79 14.81 15.22
C GLN A 190 25.27 16.25 15.00
N ILE A 191 25.25 17.06 16.07
CA ILE A 191 25.72 18.45 16.06
C ILE A 191 26.75 18.61 17.17
N ASN A 192 27.97 19.00 16.81
CA ASN A 192 29.08 19.19 17.78
C ASN A 192 29.30 17.96 18.68
N GLY A 193 29.23 16.75 18.12
CA GLY A 193 29.43 15.50 18.86
C GLY A 193 28.24 15.07 19.73
N ARG A 194 27.14 15.84 19.76
CA ARG A 194 25.93 15.53 20.52
C ARG A 194 24.82 15.05 19.56
N LEU A 195 24.16 13.96 19.91
CA LEU A 195 23.02 13.45 19.15
C LEU A 195 21.76 14.25 19.48
N TRP A 196 21.09 14.69 18.43
CA TRP A 196 19.80 15.36 18.47
C TRP A 196 18.75 14.47 17.82
N ARG A 197 17.62 14.32 18.45
CA ARG A 197 16.44 13.71 17.82
C ARG A 197 15.69 14.80 17.08
N VAL A 198 15.42 14.56 15.81
CA VAL A 198 14.71 15.49 14.93
C VAL A 198 13.35 14.91 14.60
N THR A 199 12.31 15.70 14.77
CA THR A 199 10.94 15.41 14.34
C THR A 199 10.52 16.48 13.36
N GLN A 200 10.12 16.07 12.16
CA GLN A 200 9.57 16.96 11.14
C GLN A 200 8.08 16.66 10.92
N LEU A 201 7.26 17.69 11.11
CA LEU A 201 5.87 17.74 10.69
C LEU A 201 5.86 18.47 9.35
N ARG A 202 5.24 17.89 8.34
CA ARG A 202 5.22 18.44 6.99
C ARG A 202 3.79 18.59 6.52
N TYR A 203 3.51 19.71 5.90
CA TYR A 203 2.19 20.04 5.40
C TYR A 203 2.28 20.48 3.94
N ALA A 204 1.50 19.83 3.08
CA ALA A 204 1.27 20.29 1.72
C ALA A 204 0.12 21.31 1.75
N ILE A 205 0.38 22.51 1.29
CA ILE A 205 -0.55 23.64 1.35
C ILE A 205 -0.88 24.06 -0.09
N TYR A 206 -2.18 24.20 -0.38
CA TYR A 206 -2.71 24.58 -1.69
C TYR A 206 -3.54 25.84 -1.56
N PRO A 207 -3.00 27.05 -1.84
CA PRO A 207 -3.75 28.30 -1.76
C PRO A 207 -4.97 28.29 -2.69
N GLN A 208 -6.13 28.73 -2.19
CA GLN A 208 -7.36 28.77 -2.98
C GLN A 208 -7.73 30.19 -3.45
N GLN A 209 -6.98 31.18 -3.01
CA GLN A 209 -7.24 32.58 -3.32
C GLN A 209 -5.92 33.29 -3.69
N ARG A 210 -5.98 34.18 -4.67
CA ARG A 210 -4.85 35.05 -5.04
C ARG A 210 -4.61 36.13 -3.98
N GLY A 211 -3.37 36.61 -3.91
CA GLY A 211 -2.98 37.67 -2.98
C GLY A 211 -2.01 37.16 -1.93
N THR A 212 -2.00 37.74 -0.76
CA THR A 212 -1.11 37.30 0.32
C THR A 212 -1.80 36.24 1.18
N LEU A 213 -1.20 35.05 1.26
CA LEU A 213 -1.55 34.02 2.23
C LEU A 213 -0.60 34.15 3.42
N GLU A 214 -1.14 34.36 4.61
CA GLU A 214 -0.36 34.44 5.83
C GLU A 214 -0.41 33.10 6.59
N ILE A 215 0.76 32.44 6.69
CA ILE A 215 0.94 31.28 7.56
C ILE A 215 1.14 31.83 8.97
N PRO A 216 0.29 31.47 9.96
CA PRO A 216 0.35 32.05 11.28
C PRO A 216 1.63 31.68 12.02
N SER A 217 1.99 32.46 13.02
CA SER A 217 3.02 32.09 13.98
C SER A 217 2.71 30.76 14.63
N LEU A 218 3.66 29.82 14.57
CA LEU A 218 3.55 28.52 15.23
C LEU A 218 4.43 28.48 16.47
N SER A 219 3.97 27.75 17.49
CA SER A 219 4.71 27.61 18.73
C SER A 219 4.79 26.15 19.17
N LEU A 220 5.94 25.79 19.75
CA LEU A 220 6.20 24.53 20.43
C LEU A 220 6.12 24.75 21.95
N THR A 221 5.31 23.95 22.63
CA THR A 221 5.37 23.81 24.09
C THR A 221 5.84 22.42 24.45
N ALA A 222 6.76 22.31 25.40
CA ALA A 222 7.28 21.04 25.85
C ALA A 222 7.85 21.14 27.27
N ARG A 223 8.10 20.02 27.89
CA ARG A 223 8.75 19.96 29.22
C ARG A 223 9.90 18.97 29.21
N GLU A 224 11.01 19.33 29.81
CA GLU A 224 12.16 18.44 29.99
C GLU A 224 11.81 17.26 30.90
N VAL A 225 12.27 16.08 30.55
CA VAL A 225 12.26 14.89 31.42
C VAL A 225 13.67 14.69 31.99
N LEU A 226 13.80 14.90 33.29
CA LEU A 226 15.08 14.70 33.99
C LEU A 226 15.36 13.19 34.17
N PRO A 227 16.64 12.79 34.13
CA PRO A 227 17.02 11.41 34.41
C PRO A 227 16.64 10.98 35.83
N GLY A 228 16.32 9.71 36.02
CA GLY A 228 15.96 9.09 37.28
C GLY A 228 14.46 8.91 37.46
N ARG A 229 14.07 7.87 38.23
CA ARG A 229 12.69 7.59 38.60
C ARG A 229 12.34 8.26 39.93
N SER A 230 11.19 8.92 39.97
CA SER A 230 10.52 9.33 41.19
C SER A 230 9.47 8.30 41.57
N LEU A 231 9.16 8.20 42.86
CA LEU A 231 8.01 7.39 43.33
C LEU A 231 6.66 7.87 42.79
N LEU A 232 6.60 9.10 42.27
CA LEU A 232 5.40 9.76 41.73
C LEU A 232 5.45 9.94 40.21
N GLY A 233 6.33 9.23 39.48
CA GLY A 233 6.42 9.30 38.00
C GLY A 233 7.67 9.98 37.47
N ALA A 234 7.61 10.53 36.24
CA ALA A 234 8.73 11.20 35.61
C ALA A 234 9.11 12.51 36.35
N ARG A 235 10.41 12.76 36.54
CA ARG A 235 10.88 14.04 37.07
C ARG A 235 10.88 15.07 35.95
N LEU A 236 10.00 16.08 36.06
CA LEU A 236 9.85 17.13 35.06
C LEU A 236 10.81 18.30 35.39
N GLY A 237 11.54 18.75 34.38
CA GLY A 237 12.46 19.86 34.43
C GLY A 237 11.91 21.15 33.83
N LYS A 238 12.76 21.83 33.06
CA LYS A 238 12.47 23.11 32.40
C LYS A 238 11.30 22.99 31.45
N ARG A 239 10.44 24.04 31.39
CA ARG A 239 9.42 24.21 30.38
C ARG A 239 10.00 25.00 29.21
N PHE A 240 9.77 24.51 28.01
CA PHE A 240 10.10 25.18 26.76
C PHE A 240 8.82 25.77 26.15
N ARG A 241 8.93 27.00 25.65
CA ARG A 241 7.95 27.64 24.79
C ARG A 241 8.74 28.39 23.72
N LEU A 242 8.82 27.81 22.56
CA LEU A 242 9.51 28.36 21.40
C LEU A 242 8.45 28.77 20.37
N SER A 243 8.68 29.84 19.65
CA SER A 243 7.76 30.32 18.61
C SER A 243 8.58 30.85 17.45
N GLU A 244 8.04 30.63 16.26
CA GLU A 244 8.52 31.20 15.00
C GLU A 244 7.50 32.22 14.48
N ASP A 245 7.98 33.22 13.78
CA ASP A 245 7.14 34.30 13.25
C ASP A 245 6.25 33.81 12.10
N ALA A 246 5.18 34.56 11.82
CA ALA A 246 4.31 34.33 10.69
C ALA A 246 5.08 34.49 9.37
N ILE A 247 4.70 33.68 8.37
CA ILE A 247 5.31 33.71 7.05
C ILE A 247 4.25 34.19 6.02
N ALA A 248 4.58 35.26 5.30
CA ALA A 248 3.76 35.73 4.20
C ALA A 248 4.19 35.05 2.89
N VAL A 249 3.21 34.52 2.15
CA VAL A 249 3.38 33.90 0.83
C VAL A 249 2.56 34.69 -0.19
N ASN A 250 3.18 35.01 -1.31
CA ASN A 250 2.54 35.69 -2.43
C ASN A 250 1.90 34.68 -3.38
N VAL A 251 0.57 34.71 -3.51
CA VAL A 251 -0.19 33.81 -4.39
C VAL A 251 -0.55 34.54 -5.68
N LYS A 252 0.08 34.12 -6.76
CA LYS A 252 -0.14 34.62 -8.12
C LYS A 252 -1.49 34.13 -8.67
N PRO A 253 -2.20 34.97 -9.46
CA PRO A 253 -3.38 34.50 -10.19
C PRO A 253 -3.02 33.51 -11.30
N VAL A 254 -4.02 32.84 -11.85
CA VAL A 254 -3.88 32.08 -13.11
C VAL A 254 -3.41 33.03 -14.22
N PRO A 255 -2.36 32.67 -15.00
CA PRO A 255 -1.91 33.45 -16.15
C PRO A 255 -3.05 33.64 -17.17
N ALA A 256 -3.16 34.87 -17.72
CA ALA A 256 -4.26 35.23 -18.60
C ALA A 256 -4.24 34.50 -19.96
N ASP A 257 -3.11 33.98 -20.33
CA ASP A 257 -2.85 33.22 -21.55
C ASP A 257 -3.00 31.71 -21.40
N PHE A 258 -3.38 31.23 -20.21
CA PHE A 258 -3.66 29.81 -19.99
C PHE A 258 -4.94 29.38 -20.72
N PRO A 259 -4.87 28.43 -21.68
CA PRO A 259 -5.99 28.12 -22.57
C PRO A 259 -6.98 27.09 -22.02
N GLY A 260 -6.71 26.49 -20.85
CA GLY A 260 -7.51 25.39 -20.29
C GLY A 260 -8.68 25.88 -19.44
N ASP A 261 -9.78 25.10 -19.43
CA ASP A 261 -10.90 25.32 -18.54
C ASP A 261 -10.59 24.90 -17.08
N VAL A 262 -9.65 23.98 -16.90
CA VAL A 262 -9.20 23.47 -15.60
C VAL A 262 -7.74 23.90 -15.40
N TRP A 263 -7.50 24.65 -14.34
CA TRP A 263 -6.17 25.11 -13.97
C TRP A 263 -5.38 24.01 -13.28
N LEU A 264 -4.20 23.65 -13.82
CA LEU A 264 -3.36 22.54 -13.35
C LEU A 264 -1.91 23.01 -13.16
N PRO A 265 -1.58 23.68 -12.03
CA PRO A 265 -0.22 24.10 -11.71
C PRO A 265 0.54 22.92 -11.07
N ALA A 266 1.35 22.24 -11.83
CA ALA A 266 2.07 21.04 -11.42
C ALA A 266 3.58 21.17 -11.63
N ALA A 267 4.38 20.43 -10.88
CA ALA A 267 5.80 20.25 -11.15
C ALA A 267 6.01 19.35 -12.38
N SER A 268 5.20 18.29 -12.48
CA SER A 268 5.13 17.43 -13.67
C SER A 268 3.71 16.96 -13.90
N LEU A 269 3.32 16.74 -15.15
CA LEU A 269 2.04 16.12 -15.50
C LEU A 269 2.23 15.16 -16.66
N GLU A 270 1.75 13.93 -16.46
CA GLU A 270 1.84 12.84 -17.44
C GLU A 270 0.46 12.30 -17.75
N LEU A 271 0.16 12.13 -19.04
CA LEU A 271 -1.01 11.43 -19.55
C LEU A 271 -0.54 10.19 -20.32
N ALA A 272 -0.84 9.02 -19.79
CA ALA A 272 -0.40 7.73 -20.35
C ALA A 272 -1.58 6.84 -20.70
N GLN A 273 -1.36 5.89 -21.61
CA GLN A 273 -2.28 4.79 -21.87
C GLN A 273 -1.54 3.46 -21.96
N SER A 274 -2.25 2.40 -21.57
CA SER A 274 -1.81 1.02 -21.75
C SER A 274 -2.94 0.17 -22.32
N TRP A 275 -2.57 -0.93 -22.99
CA TRP A 275 -3.50 -1.83 -23.65
C TRP A 275 -3.23 -3.26 -23.21
N SER A 276 -4.28 -4.02 -22.91
CA SER A 276 -4.15 -5.45 -22.58
C SER A 276 -3.77 -6.30 -23.78
N LYS A 277 -4.22 -5.88 -24.98
CA LYS A 277 -3.85 -6.42 -26.29
C LYS A 277 -3.56 -5.25 -27.24
N PRO A 278 -2.58 -5.35 -28.16
CA PRO A 278 -2.34 -4.30 -29.15
C PRO A 278 -3.62 -4.01 -29.98
N PRO A 279 -4.03 -2.74 -30.06
CA PRO A 279 -5.28 -2.38 -30.74
C PRO A 279 -5.19 -2.52 -32.28
N GLU A 280 -3.98 -2.64 -32.85
CA GLU A 280 -3.75 -2.76 -34.30
C GLU A 280 -4.02 -4.17 -34.85
N SER A 281 -4.21 -5.19 -33.98
CA SER A 281 -4.30 -6.60 -34.38
C SER A 281 -5.47 -7.32 -33.71
N MET A 282 -6.67 -6.74 -33.79
CA MET A 282 -7.89 -7.35 -33.26
C MET A 282 -8.65 -8.11 -34.35
N GLU A 283 -9.39 -9.13 -33.96
CA GLU A 283 -10.38 -9.84 -34.79
C GLU A 283 -11.81 -9.54 -34.32
N ILE A 284 -12.80 -9.79 -35.17
CA ILE A 284 -14.20 -9.62 -34.76
C ILE A 284 -14.50 -10.55 -33.58
N GLY A 285 -15.06 -9.97 -32.51
CA GLY A 285 -15.35 -10.67 -31.25
C GLY A 285 -14.22 -10.56 -30.22
N ASP A 286 -13.05 -10.08 -30.61
CA ASP A 286 -11.97 -9.80 -29.65
C ASP A 286 -12.32 -8.63 -28.72
N SER A 287 -11.72 -8.65 -27.55
CA SER A 287 -11.76 -7.55 -26.59
C SER A 287 -10.36 -7.13 -26.18
N THR A 288 -10.18 -5.84 -26.02
CA THR A 288 -8.99 -5.26 -25.40
C THR A 288 -9.39 -4.26 -24.32
N THR A 289 -8.61 -4.16 -23.26
CA THR A 289 -8.81 -3.15 -22.21
C THR A 289 -7.80 -2.04 -22.42
N ARG A 290 -8.32 -0.82 -22.55
CA ARG A 290 -7.53 0.40 -22.54
C ARG A 290 -7.55 0.98 -21.13
N THR A 291 -6.40 1.26 -20.56
CA THR A 291 -6.26 1.96 -19.28
C THR A 291 -5.60 3.30 -19.52
N LEU A 292 -6.29 4.36 -19.15
CA LEU A 292 -5.81 5.74 -19.19
C LEU A 292 -5.41 6.16 -17.79
N THR A 293 -4.25 6.80 -17.67
CA THR A 293 -3.72 7.32 -16.40
C THR A 293 -3.29 8.76 -16.59
N LEU A 294 -3.84 9.64 -15.76
CA LEU A 294 -3.41 11.03 -15.60
C LEU A 294 -2.76 11.17 -14.24
N ALA A 295 -1.48 11.53 -14.21
CA ALA A 295 -0.72 11.70 -12.98
C ALA A 295 -0.06 13.07 -12.95
N ALA A 296 -0.10 13.76 -11.81
CA ALA A 296 0.52 15.08 -11.66
C ALA A 296 1.20 15.23 -10.29
N GLU A 297 2.46 15.63 -10.31
CA GLU A 297 3.22 15.96 -9.11
C GLU A 297 2.88 17.38 -8.64
N GLY A 298 2.63 17.50 -7.33
CA GLY A 298 2.23 18.77 -6.72
C GLY A 298 0.75 19.09 -6.85
N LEU A 299 -0.08 18.14 -7.24
CA LEU A 299 -1.55 18.27 -7.23
C LEU A 299 -2.20 17.14 -6.43
N LEU A 300 -3.34 17.43 -5.83
CA LEU A 300 -4.22 16.42 -5.27
C LEU A 300 -5.00 15.73 -6.38
N SER A 301 -5.36 14.46 -6.20
CA SER A 301 -6.19 13.73 -7.17
C SER A 301 -7.55 14.39 -7.40
N SER A 302 -8.06 15.13 -6.40
CA SER A 302 -9.31 15.92 -6.50
C SER A 302 -9.20 17.15 -7.42
N GLN A 303 -7.99 17.66 -7.66
CA GLN A 303 -7.75 18.81 -8.55
C GLN A 303 -7.64 18.37 -10.03
N LEU A 304 -7.38 17.09 -10.28
CA LEU A 304 -7.27 16.57 -11.63
C LEU A 304 -8.65 16.50 -12.32
N PRO A 305 -8.76 16.84 -13.61
CA PRO A 305 -9.99 16.68 -14.36
C PRO A 305 -10.36 15.20 -14.52
N SER A 306 -11.66 14.92 -14.72
CA SER A 306 -12.10 13.57 -15.02
C SER A 306 -11.61 13.12 -16.39
N ILE A 307 -11.05 11.91 -16.46
CA ILE A 307 -10.61 11.28 -17.72
C ILE A 307 -11.81 11.10 -18.67
N THR A 308 -13.01 10.87 -18.11
CA THR A 308 -14.25 10.76 -18.90
C THR A 308 -14.51 12.00 -19.74
N SER A 309 -14.22 13.20 -19.23
CA SER A 309 -14.44 14.45 -19.96
C SER A 309 -13.40 14.69 -21.06
N MET A 310 -12.22 14.09 -20.95
CA MET A 310 -11.10 14.30 -21.86
C MET A 310 -11.10 13.31 -23.02
N SER A 311 -11.54 12.08 -22.82
CA SER A 311 -11.51 10.99 -23.81
C SER A 311 -12.83 10.26 -23.86
N ASP A 312 -13.66 10.61 -24.84
CA ASP A 312 -14.94 9.93 -25.09
C ASP A 312 -14.80 8.92 -26.24
N SER A 313 -14.53 7.68 -25.88
CA SER A 313 -14.42 6.55 -26.81
C SER A 313 -15.81 6.01 -27.25
N SER A 314 -16.92 6.49 -26.66
CA SER A 314 -18.26 5.95 -26.88
C SER A 314 -18.83 6.23 -28.27
N LYS A 315 -18.22 7.16 -29.01
CA LYS A 315 -18.68 7.60 -30.35
C LYS A 315 -18.14 6.76 -31.51
N ILE A 316 -17.41 5.69 -31.25
CA ILE A 316 -16.80 4.87 -32.30
C ILE A 316 -17.79 3.84 -32.79
N THR A 317 -18.22 3.95 -34.06
CA THR A 317 -19.11 2.96 -34.69
C THR A 317 -18.36 1.66 -34.96
N GLY A 318 -18.89 0.50 -34.53
CA GLY A 318 -18.27 -0.82 -34.79
C GLY A 318 -17.40 -1.34 -33.64
N ILE A 319 -17.19 -0.54 -32.61
CA ILE A 319 -16.59 -0.97 -31.36
C ILE A 319 -17.56 -0.66 -30.22
N ARG A 320 -17.83 -1.64 -29.39
CA ARG A 320 -18.60 -1.43 -28.15
C ARG A 320 -17.66 -1.12 -27.02
N VAL A 321 -17.86 0.02 -26.38
CA VAL A 321 -17.05 0.48 -25.26
C VAL A 321 -17.82 0.25 -23.96
N TYR A 322 -17.19 -0.44 -23.03
CA TYR A 322 -17.69 -0.67 -21.67
C TYR A 322 -16.77 0.04 -20.70
N PRO A 323 -17.12 1.26 -20.29
CA PRO A 323 -16.30 2.00 -19.34
C PRO A 323 -16.41 1.40 -17.94
N ASP A 324 -15.28 1.34 -17.25
CA ASP A 324 -15.21 1.04 -15.83
C ASP A 324 -15.27 2.34 -15.00
N GLN A 325 -15.38 2.19 -13.70
CA GLN A 325 -15.34 3.32 -12.77
C GLN A 325 -13.95 3.97 -12.80
N GLU A 326 -13.91 5.28 -12.71
CA GLU A 326 -12.68 6.05 -12.56
C GLU A 326 -12.21 5.96 -11.11
N SER A 327 -10.94 5.57 -10.89
CA SER A 327 -10.29 5.62 -9.59
C SER A 327 -9.48 6.92 -9.44
N SER A 328 -9.42 7.40 -8.20
CA SER A 328 -8.61 8.55 -7.81
C SER A 328 -7.72 8.14 -6.66
N ASP A 329 -6.42 8.24 -6.86
CA ASP A 329 -5.41 7.85 -5.89
C ASP A 329 -4.53 9.05 -5.56
N GLN A 330 -4.12 9.14 -4.30
CA GLN A 330 -3.19 10.16 -3.83
C GLN A 330 -1.98 9.48 -3.21
N ILE A 331 -0.83 9.69 -3.80
CA ILE A 331 0.41 9.02 -3.44
C ILE A 331 1.34 10.06 -2.82
N GLU A 332 1.75 9.82 -1.58
CA GLU A 332 2.75 10.66 -0.95
C GLU A 332 4.13 10.38 -1.53
N ARG A 333 4.84 11.44 -1.88
CA ARG A 333 6.22 11.45 -2.37
C ARG A 333 7.11 12.28 -1.46
N THR A 334 8.42 12.24 -1.72
CA THR A 334 9.39 13.03 -0.96
C THR A 334 9.10 14.53 -1.05
N GLU A 335 8.67 15.02 -2.20
CA GLU A 335 8.43 16.44 -2.50
C GLU A 335 6.94 16.85 -2.36
N GLY A 336 6.09 15.99 -1.79
CA GLY A 336 4.67 16.29 -1.58
C GLY A 336 3.75 15.19 -2.08
N PHE A 337 2.68 15.54 -2.79
CA PHE A 337 1.72 14.58 -3.31
C PHE A 337 1.79 14.44 -4.83
N LEU A 338 1.66 13.19 -5.27
CA LEU A 338 1.30 12.83 -6.63
C LEU A 338 -0.19 12.50 -6.65
N GLY A 339 -0.98 13.33 -7.31
CA GLY A 339 -2.37 13.01 -7.62
C GLY A 339 -2.45 12.15 -8.87
N GLN A 340 -3.25 11.09 -8.83
CA GLN A 340 -3.44 10.19 -9.95
C GLN A 340 -4.90 9.88 -10.16
N ARG A 341 -5.34 9.89 -11.42
CA ARG A 341 -6.62 9.34 -11.86
C ARG A 341 -6.39 8.25 -12.88
N THR A 342 -7.12 7.15 -12.74
CA THR A 342 -7.03 6.01 -13.65
C THR A 342 -8.42 5.59 -14.07
N ARG A 343 -8.61 5.34 -15.37
CA ARG A 343 -9.84 4.81 -15.93
C ARG A 343 -9.53 3.67 -16.87
N SER A 344 -10.21 2.56 -16.69
CA SER A 344 -10.18 1.43 -17.62
C SER A 344 -11.45 1.40 -18.45
N GLU A 345 -11.34 1.00 -19.70
CA GLU A 345 -12.47 0.77 -20.60
C GLU A 345 -12.19 -0.49 -21.43
N ALA A 346 -13.18 -1.39 -21.48
CA ALA A 346 -13.11 -2.55 -22.34
C ALA A 346 -13.71 -2.22 -23.70
N LEU A 347 -12.95 -2.46 -24.76
CA LEU A 347 -13.35 -2.25 -26.14
C LEU A 347 -13.57 -3.62 -26.79
N VAL A 348 -14.77 -3.87 -27.29
CA VAL A 348 -15.15 -5.11 -27.94
C VAL A 348 -15.42 -4.84 -29.43
N ALA A 349 -14.68 -5.53 -30.29
CA ALA A 349 -14.82 -5.43 -31.73
C ALA A 349 -16.12 -6.10 -32.20
N SER A 350 -17.09 -5.31 -32.68
CA SER A 350 -18.39 -5.81 -33.20
C SER A 350 -18.45 -5.85 -34.71
N GLY A 351 -17.43 -5.33 -35.41
CA GLY A 351 -17.33 -5.34 -36.87
C GLY A 351 -15.89 -5.18 -37.33
N SER A 352 -15.59 -5.54 -38.58
CA SER A 352 -14.28 -5.30 -39.18
C SER A 352 -14.15 -3.85 -39.65
N GLY A 353 -12.94 -3.30 -39.55
CA GLY A 353 -12.66 -1.94 -39.99
C GLY A 353 -11.44 -1.34 -39.26
N SER A 354 -11.23 -0.07 -39.52
CA SER A 354 -10.19 0.70 -38.85
C SER A 354 -10.82 1.97 -38.27
N TRP A 355 -10.56 2.23 -37.01
CA TRP A 355 -11.08 3.40 -36.28
C TRP A 355 -9.95 4.10 -35.57
N THR A 356 -9.95 5.42 -35.61
CA THR A 356 -8.92 6.21 -34.95
C THR A 356 -9.51 6.90 -33.72
N LEU A 357 -8.93 6.61 -32.57
CA LEU A 357 -9.13 7.41 -31.36
C LEU A 357 -8.40 8.73 -31.55
N PRO A 358 -9.05 9.88 -31.31
CA PRO A 358 -8.42 11.18 -31.48
C PRO A 358 -7.29 11.38 -30.46
N GLU A 359 -6.39 12.29 -30.79
CA GLU A 359 -5.42 12.82 -29.85
C GLU A 359 -6.12 13.50 -28.66
N VAL A 360 -5.58 13.30 -27.47
CA VAL A 360 -5.99 14.00 -26.25
C VAL A 360 -4.86 14.90 -25.82
N SER A 361 -5.15 16.19 -25.64
CA SER A 361 -4.18 17.19 -25.21
C SER A 361 -4.70 17.90 -23.96
N VAL A 362 -3.93 17.85 -22.88
CA VAL A 362 -4.25 18.47 -21.59
C VAL A 362 -3.29 19.62 -21.34
N PRO A 363 -3.75 20.88 -21.41
CA PRO A 363 -2.90 22.02 -21.05
C PRO A 363 -2.68 22.07 -19.54
N TRP A 364 -1.45 22.34 -19.12
CA TRP A 364 -1.08 22.48 -17.73
C TRP A 364 0.06 23.48 -17.58
N TRP A 365 0.23 24.04 -16.40
CA TRP A 365 1.29 25.00 -16.10
C TRP A 365 2.41 24.30 -15.34
N ASN A 366 3.59 24.27 -15.95
CA ASN A 366 4.78 23.77 -15.29
C ASN A 366 5.30 24.84 -14.32
N THR A 367 5.20 24.55 -13.02
CA THR A 367 5.57 25.49 -11.95
C THR A 367 7.08 25.60 -11.74
N GLU A 368 7.88 24.65 -12.24
CA GLU A 368 9.34 24.69 -12.17
C GLU A 368 9.94 25.55 -13.28
N THR A 369 9.37 25.46 -14.50
CA THR A 369 9.85 26.23 -15.66
C THR A 369 9.04 27.49 -15.91
N ASP A 370 7.99 27.72 -15.11
CA ASP A 370 7.04 28.85 -15.20
C ASP A 370 6.49 29.03 -16.63
N SER A 371 5.98 27.94 -17.22
CA SER A 371 5.56 27.90 -18.62
C SER A 371 4.38 26.96 -18.87
N LEU A 372 3.57 27.34 -19.89
CA LEU A 372 2.51 26.50 -20.41
C LEU A 372 3.09 25.25 -21.08
N GLN A 373 2.59 24.09 -20.72
CA GLN A 373 2.91 22.81 -21.35
C GLN A 373 1.65 22.01 -21.69
N PHE A 374 1.80 20.98 -22.51
CA PHE A 374 0.73 20.09 -22.92
C PHE A 374 1.12 18.64 -22.68
N ALA A 375 0.30 17.90 -21.94
CA ALA A 375 0.40 16.45 -21.89
C ALA A 375 -0.41 15.87 -23.05
N ILE A 376 0.26 15.23 -23.98
CA ILE A 376 -0.33 14.78 -25.24
C ILE A 376 -0.37 13.25 -25.25
N LEU A 377 -1.57 12.72 -25.46
CA LEU A 377 -1.78 11.33 -25.80
C LEU A 377 -2.04 11.25 -27.30
N PRO A 378 -1.15 10.67 -28.10
CA PRO A 378 -1.28 10.65 -29.55
C PRO A 378 -2.49 9.84 -29.98
N SER A 379 -3.01 10.15 -31.17
CA SER A 379 -4.10 9.37 -31.79
C SER A 379 -3.69 7.91 -31.93
N THR A 380 -4.62 7.00 -31.64
CA THR A 380 -4.40 5.55 -31.72
C THR A 380 -5.38 4.91 -32.69
N THR A 381 -4.88 4.13 -33.63
CA THR A 381 -5.72 3.42 -34.59
C THR A 381 -6.00 2.01 -34.10
N ILE A 382 -7.29 1.66 -34.03
CA ILE A 382 -7.76 0.33 -33.72
C ILE A 382 -8.09 -0.36 -35.05
N THR A 383 -7.45 -1.48 -35.35
CA THR A 383 -7.67 -2.24 -36.58
C THR A 383 -8.26 -3.61 -36.23
N VAL A 384 -9.44 -3.89 -36.80
CA VAL A 384 -10.13 -5.17 -36.62
C VAL A 384 -10.20 -5.86 -37.97
N GLY A 385 -9.45 -6.94 -38.10
CA GLY A 385 -9.47 -7.81 -39.27
C GLY A 385 -10.76 -8.67 -39.31
N ASN A 386 -11.15 -9.07 -40.53
CA ASN A 386 -12.12 -10.16 -40.65
C ASN A 386 -11.46 -11.45 -40.14
N PRO A 387 -12.17 -12.31 -39.39
CA PRO A 387 -11.64 -13.63 -39.11
C PRO A 387 -11.29 -14.28 -40.43
N VAL A 388 -10.05 -14.70 -40.60
CA VAL A 388 -9.68 -15.51 -41.76
C VAL A 388 -10.45 -16.80 -41.59
N VAL A 389 -11.64 -16.85 -42.19
CA VAL A 389 -12.33 -18.11 -42.41
C VAL A 389 -11.39 -18.89 -43.32
N GLN A 390 -10.54 -19.71 -42.72
CA GLN A 390 -9.90 -20.75 -43.52
C GLN A 390 -11.02 -21.58 -44.07
N SER A 391 -11.43 -21.24 -45.31
CA SER A 391 -12.32 -22.09 -46.09
C SER A 391 -11.70 -23.48 -45.98
N PRO A 392 -12.49 -24.50 -45.59
CA PRO A 392 -11.95 -25.85 -45.56
C PRO A 392 -11.43 -26.10 -46.97
N VAL A 393 -10.14 -26.24 -47.11
CA VAL A 393 -9.49 -26.67 -48.35
C VAL A 393 -10.16 -27.99 -48.67
N GLN A 394 -11.07 -27.97 -49.63
CA GLN A 394 -11.68 -29.17 -50.19
C GLN A 394 -10.50 -30.02 -50.67
N PRO A 395 -10.24 -31.18 -50.07
CA PRO A 395 -9.17 -32.04 -50.57
C PRO A 395 -9.55 -32.46 -51.97
N THR A 396 -8.83 -31.91 -52.96
CA THR A 396 -8.83 -32.47 -54.30
C THR A 396 -8.40 -33.90 -54.15
N ALA A 397 -9.29 -34.84 -54.44
CA ALA A 397 -9.04 -36.26 -54.35
C ALA A 397 -7.95 -36.66 -55.39
N MET A 398 -6.70 -36.55 -55.01
CA MET A 398 -5.61 -37.35 -55.59
C MET A 398 -5.56 -38.65 -54.82
N ALA A 399 -5.93 -39.72 -55.51
CA ALA A 399 -5.80 -41.06 -55.02
C ALA A 399 -4.33 -41.30 -54.62
N ALA A 400 -4.06 -41.23 -53.32
CA ALA A 400 -2.82 -41.65 -52.73
C ALA A 400 -3.09 -42.97 -52.01
N GLU A 401 -2.42 -44.01 -52.49
CA GLU A 401 -2.39 -45.32 -51.86
C GLU A 401 -2.13 -45.23 -50.38
N THR A 402 -3.09 -45.67 -49.60
CA THR A 402 -3.03 -45.72 -48.13
C THR A 402 -2.04 -46.81 -47.73
N GLN A 403 -0.76 -46.47 -47.55
CA GLN A 403 0.10 -47.27 -46.74
C GLN A 403 -0.28 -47.05 -45.28
N ALA A 404 -1.02 -47.98 -44.73
CA ALA A 404 -1.29 -48.08 -43.31
C ALA A 404 0.03 -48.32 -42.55
N THR A 405 0.65 -47.26 -42.06
CA THR A 405 1.74 -47.40 -41.08
C THR A 405 1.10 -47.79 -39.76
N ALA A 406 1.14 -49.08 -39.44
CA ALA A 406 0.79 -49.60 -38.12
C ALA A 406 1.58 -48.87 -37.05
N THR A 407 0.89 -48.07 -36.21
CA THR A 407 1.51 -47.49 -35.01
C THR A 407 2.03 -48.63 -34.12
N PRO A 408 3.28 -48.58 -33.70
CA PRO A 408 3.85 -49.66 -32.89
C PRO A 408 3.11 -49.76 -31.56
N VAL A 409 2.66 -50.96 -31.22
CA VAL A 409 1.80 -51.31 -30.06
C VAL A 409 2.36 -50.79 -28.73
N TRP A 410 3.66 -50.58 -28.63
CA TRP A 410 4.32 -50.05 -27.43
C TRP A 410 4.00 -48.59 -27.15
N LEU A 411 3.64 -47.76 -28.16
CA LEU A 411 3.20 -46.35 -27.99
C LEU A 411 1.82 -46.30 -27.31
N ASN A 412 0.93 -47.22 -27.64
CA ASN A 412 -0.38 -47.30 -26.99
C ASN A 412 -0.26 -47.84 -25.55
N ALA A 413 0.73 -48.70 -25.28
CA ALA A 413 1.05 -49.17 -23.93
C ALA A 413 1.60 -48.04 -23.03
N LEU A 414 2.45 -47.14 -23.57
CA LEU A 414 2.96 -45.96 -22.88
C LEU A 414 1.87 -44.94 -22.59
N ALA A 415 0.95 -44.72 -23.54
CA ALA A 415 -0.20 -43.85 -23.33
C ALA A 415 -1.14 -44.43 -22.25
N GLY A 416 -1.38 -45.74 -22.26
CA GLY A 416 -2.15 -46.43 -21.23
C GLY A 416 -1.53 -46.34 -19.83
N LEU A 417 -0.19 -46.48 -19.74
CA LEU A 417 0.53 -46.30 -18.47
C LEU A 417 0.45 -44.86 -17.94
N GLY A 418 0.53 -43.87 -18.84
CA GLY A 418 0.36 -42.47 -18.47
C GLY A 418 -1.01 -42.17 -17.89
N TRP A 419 -2.08 -42.70 -18.48
CA TRP A 419 -3.46 -42.58 -17.97
C TRP A 419 -3.66 -43.30 -16.64
N LEU A 420 -3.04 -44.51 -16.46
CA LEU A 420 -3.07 -45.24 -15.18
C LEU A 420 -2.37 -44.45 -14.05
N LEU A 421 -1.22 -43.83 -14.33
CA LEU A 421 -0.52 -42.98 -13.36
C LEU A 421 -1.31 -41.73 -13.04
N ALA A 422 -1.97 -41.10 -14.02
CA ALA A 422 -2.82 -39.93 -13.80
C ALA A 422 -4.07 -40.26 -12.94
N LEU A 423 -4.68 -41.42 -13.19
CA LEU A 423 -5.80 -41.90 -12.37
C LEU A 423 -5.37 -42.29 -10.97
N LEU A 424 -4.20 -42.90 -10.79
CA LEU A 424 -3.64 -43.22 -9.48
C LEU A 424 -3.33 -41.93 -8.69
N PHE A 425 -2.79 -40.92 -9.35
CA PHE A 425 -2.50 -39.62 -8.74
C PHE A 425 -3.79 -38.86 -8.38
N ALA A 426 -4.78 -38.88 -9.26
CA ALA A 426 -6.10 -38.31 -8.98
C ALA A 426 -6.80 -39.04 -7.82
N TYR A 427 -6.71 -40.38 -7.74
CA TYR A 427 -7.22 -41.17 -6.63
C TYR A 427 -6.47 -40.88 -5.32
N MET A 428 -5.14 -40.71 -5.36
CA MET A 428 -4.37 -40.30 -4.18
C MET A 428 -4.75 -38.89 -3.70
N LEU A 429 -4.95 -37.94 -4.62
CA LEU A 429 -5.41 -36.60 -4.28
C LEU A 429 -6.84 -36.60 -3.73
N TRP A 430 -7.74 -37.42 -4.30
CA TRP A 430 -9.10 -37.56 -3.79
C TRP A 430 -9.09 -38.18 -2.39
N ARG A 431 -8.35 -39.26 -2.18
CA ARG A 431 -8.20 -39.92 -0.88
C ARG A 431 -7.49 -39.04 0.17
N SER A 432 -6.57 -38.16 -0.25
CA SER A 432 -5.92 -37.20 0.63
C SER A 432 -6.87 -36.06 1.03
N ARG A 433 -7.84 -35.70 0.15
CA ARG A 433 -8.91 -34.74 0.45
C ARG A 433 -9.92 -35.29 1.44
N GLU A 434 -10.30 -36.54 1.34
CA GLU A 434 -11.23 -37.17 2.31
C GLU A 434 -10.60 -37.30 3.71
N ARG A 435 -9.28 -37.49 3.82
CA ARG A 435 -8.57 -37.52 5.12
C ARG A 435 -8.35 -36.14 5.73
N LYS A 436 -8.39 -35.05 4.92
CA LYS A 436 -8.27 -33.67 5.42
C LYS A 436 -9.61 -33.00 5.73
N ALA A 437 -10.71 -33.52 5.21
CA ALA A 437 -12.04 -32.94 5.46
C ALA A 437 -12.66 -33.35 6.81
N SER A 438 -12.11 -34.35 7.50
CA SER A 438 -12.65 -34.81 8.79
C SER A 438 -11.96 -34.27 10.04
N ASP A 439 -10.76 -33.69 9.95
CA ASP A 439 -9.96 -33.38 11.15
C ASP A 439 -9.51 -31.91 11.29
N VAL A 440 -9.92 -30.96 10.42
CA VAL A 440 -9.32 -29.60 10.42
C VAL A 440 -10.29 -28.51 10.87
N GLU A 441 -11.60 -28.75 11.01
CA GLU A 441 -12.55 -27.65 11.28
C GLU A 441 -12.97 -27.51 12.76
N THR A 442 -12.60 -28.44 13.65
CA THR A 442 -13.02 -28.38 15.05
C THR A 442 -11.90 -28.07 16.04
N ASP A 443 -10.62 -28.23 15.68
CA ASP A 443 -9.53 -28.15 16.69
C ASP A 443 -8.83 -26.78 16.77
N ASN A 444 -8.85 -25.99 15.69
CA ASN A 444 -8.15 -24.69 15.68
C ASN A 444 -8.90 -23.56 16.42
N THR A 445 -10.20 -23.67 16.60
CA THR A 445 -10.99 -22.62 17.28
C THR A 445 -10.88 -22.74 18.79
N GLU A 446 -10.76 -23.95 19.33
CA GLU A 446 -10.61 -24.17 20.77
C GLU A 446 -9.18 -23.83 21.25
N GLU A 447 -8.17 -24.07 20.45
CA GLU A 447 -6.78 -23.75 20.79
C GLU A 447 -6.51 -22.25 20.84
N THR A 448 -7.25 -21.44 20.06
CA THR A 448 -7.18 -19.96 20.07
C THR A 448 -8.07 -19.33 21.15
N LEU A 449 -9.17 -19.96 21.54
CA LEU A 449 -10.09 -19.43 22.56
C LEU A 449 -9.54 -19.60 24.00
N ARG A 450 -8.80 -20.66 24.30
CA ARG A 450 -8.23 -20.92 25.63
C ARG A 450 -7.32 -19.81 26.16
N PRO A 451 -6.30 -19.33 25.43
CA PRO A 451 -5.46 -18.24 25.90
C PRO A 451 -6.24 -16.93 26.07
N LEU A 452 -7.24 -16.70 25.20
CA LEU A 452 -8.07 -15.50 25.24
C LEU A 452 -8.99 -15.47 26.47
N LEU A 453 -9.59 -16.60 26.82
CA LEU A 453 -10.38 -16.77 28.07
C LEU A 453 -9.49 -16.64 29.31
N THR A 454 -8.26 -17.10 29.26
CA THR A 454 -7.31 -16.94 30.36
C THR A 454 -6.91 -15.46 30.55
N ALA A 455 -6.65 -14.74 29.47
CA ALA A 455 -6.37 -13.30 29.52
C ALA A 455 -7.59 -12.50 30.00
N MET A 456 -8.80 -12.87 29.55
CA MET A 456 -10.06 -12.26 29.99
C MET A 456 -10.31 -12.51 31.49
N LYS A 457 -10.03 -13.71 32.01
CA LYS A 457 -10.11 -13.99 33.42
C LYS A 457 -9.20 -13.09 34.25
N ALA A 458 -8.00 -12.84 33.79
CA ALA A 458 -7.05 -11.96 34.47
C ALA A 458 -7.55 -10.51 34.50
N SER A 459 -7.99 -9.93 33.33
CA SER A 459 -8.48 -8.56 33.26
C SER A 459 -9.77 -8.35 34.07
N THR A 460 -10.70 -9.31 34.02
CA THR A 460 -11.94 -9.25 34.80
C THR A 460 -11.70 -9.40 36.33
N SER A 461 -10.68 -10.16 36.77
CA SER A 461 -10.33 -10.28 38.18
C SER A 461 -9.70 -8.99 38.74
N GLN A 462 -9.10 -8.16 37.85
CA GLN A 462 -8.56 -6.84 38.19
C GLN A 462 -9.58 -5.71 38.00
N ASN A 463 -10.78 -6.04 37.52
CA ASN A 463 -11.82 -5.09 37.16
C ASN A 463 -11.35 -3.99 36.18
N ASP A 464 -10.41 -4.35 35.27
CA ASP A 464 -9.96 -3.46 34.21
C ASP A 464 -11.00 -3.46 33.06
N ALA A 465 -11.85 -2.44 33.03
CA ALA A 465 -12.92 -2.30 32.07
C ALA A 465 -12.40 -2.14 30.63
N SER A 466 -11.29 -1.41 30.43
CA SER A 466 -10.73 -1.13 29.11
C SER A 466 -10.08 -2.36 28.49
N ALA A 467 -9.26 -3.09 29.24
CA ALA A 467 -8.66 -4.34 28.77
C ALA A 467 -9.73 -5.41 28.55
N THR A 468 -10.71 -5.50 29.45
CA THR A 468 -11.82 -6.46 29.33
C THR A 468 -12.65 -6.21 28.07
N ARG A 469 -12.96 -4.97 27.70
CA ARG A 469 -13.65 -4.62 26.46
C ARG A 469 -12.92 -5.15 25.22
N GLN A 470 -11.61 -4.93 25.13
CA GLN A 470 -10.83 -5.37 23.96
C GLN A 470 -10.84 -6.90 23.82
N LEU A 471 -10.66 -7.62 24.94
CA LEU A 471 -10.65 -9.07 24.96
C LEU A 471 -12.04 -9.65 24.67
N LEU A 472 -13.10 -9.00 25.15
CA LEU A 472 -14.48 -9.40 24.94
C LEU A 472 -14.92 -9.29 23.48
N LEU A 473 -14.56 -8.19 22.78
CA LEU A 473 -14.85 -8.02 21.35
C LEU A 473 -14.09 -9.05 20.50
N ARG A 474 -12.86 -9.35 20.89
CA ARG A 474 -12.03 -10.38 20.23
C ARG A 474 -12.60 -11.79 20.43
N TRP A 475 -13.03 -12.10 21.64
CA TRP A 475 -13.73 -13.36 21.95
C TRP A 475 -15.03 -13.47 21.16
N ALA A 476 -15.84 -12.41 21.12
CA ALA A 476 -17.10 -12.39 20.40
C ALA A 476 -16.93 -12.65 18.89
N ALA A 477 -15.91 -12.04 18.27
CA ALA A 477 -15.63 -12.26 16.86
C ALA A 477 -15.28 -13.73 16.55
N LEU A 478 -14.57 -14.41 17.46
CA LEU A 478 -14.22 -15.83 17.32
C LEU A 478 -15.40 -16.75 17.68
N HIS A 479 -16.18 -16.40 18.71
CA HIS A 479 -17.29 -17.21 19.21
C HIS A 479 -18.48 -17.23 18.23
N TYR A 480 -18.83 -16.07 17.67
CA TYR A 480 -19.94 -15.91 16.72
C TYR A 480 -19.52 -16.01 15.25
N GLN A 481 -18.23 -16.20 14.97
CA GLN A 481 -17.65 -16.31 13.62
C GLN A 481 -18.03 -15.14 12.67
N GLN A 482 -18.21 -13.95 13.22
CA GLN A 482 -18.50 -12.75 12.48
C GLN A 482 -17.80 -11.53 13.10
N PRO A 483 -17.46 -10.48 12.31
CA PRO A 483 -16.73 -9.32 12.81
C PRO A 483 -17.59 -8.50 13.76
N VAL A 484 -17.31 -8.56 15.07
CA VAL A 484 -17.95 -7.74 16.12
C VAL A 484 -16.99 -6.61 16.50
N ARG A 485 -17.40 -5.36 16.25
CA ARG A 485 -16.55 -4.17 16.47
C ARG A 485 -17.00 -3.29 17.63
N THR A 486 -18.28 -3.39 18.06
CA THR A 486 -18.85 -2.56 19.12
C THR A 486 -19.57 -3.40 20.15
N LEU A 487 -19.70 -2.88 21.38
CA LEU A 487 -20.45 -3.57 22.46
C LEU A 487 -21.94 -3.67 22.13
N ASP A 488 -22.51 -2.68 21.39
CA ASP A 488 -23.90 -2.74 20.94
C ASP A 488 -24.16 -3.89 19.96
N GLN A 489 -23.21 -4.13 19.04
CA GLN A 489 -23.29 -5.29 18.14
C GLN A 489 -23.25 -6.60 18.93
N LEU A 490 -22.41 -6.67 19.97
CA LEU A 490 -22.35 -7.85 20.83
C LEU A 490 -23.65 -8.08 21.59
N LYS A 491 -24.26 -7.03 22.15
CA LYS A 491 -25.57 -7.14 22.85
C LYS A 491 -26.69 -7.69 21.96
N GLY A 492 -26.63 -7.40 20.65
CA GLY A 492 -27.59 -7.95 19.69
C GLY A 492 -27.38 -9.44 19.34
N LEU A 493 -26.22 -10.00 19.67
CA LEU A 493 -25.82 -11.37 19.33
C LEU A 493 -25.88 -12.35 20.50
N CYS A 494 -25.66 -11.88 21.73
CA CYS A 494 -25.55 -12.69 22.93
C CYS A 494 -26.90 -12.87 23.64
N GLU A 495 -26.95 -13.84 24.59
CA GLU A 495 -28.11 -14.02 25.47
C GLU A 495 -28.24 -12.87 26.47
N SER A 496 -29.46 -12.72 27.02
CA SER A 496 -29.81 -11.61 27.92
C SER A 496 -28.87 -11.49 29.14
N ALA A 497 -28.39 -12.61 29.67
CA ALA A 497 -27.48 -12.65 30.83
C ALA A 497 -26.13 -12.00 30.51
N LEU A 498 -25.57 -12.24 29.30
CA LEU A 498 -24.33 -11.61 28.85
C LEU A 498 -24.58 -10.17 28.40
N ALA A 499 -25.73 -9.89 27.76
CA ALA A 499 -26.10 -8.53 27.33
C ALA A 499 -26.22 -7.56 28.51
N ASP A 500 -26.77 -8.00 29.65
CA ASP A 500 -26.87 -7.20 30.87
C ASP A 500 -25.50 -6.85 31.46
N GLU A 501 -24.56 -7.81 31.49
CA GLU A 501 -23.20 -7.55 31.97
C GLU A 501 -22.37 -6.68 31.01
N VAL A 502 -22.59 -6.83 29.70
CA VAL A 502 -21.99 -5.95 28.68
C VAL A 502 -22.49 -4.52 28.84
N SER A 503 -23.78 -4.33 29.15
CA SER A 503 -24.34 -3.00 29.39
C SER A 503 -23.75 -2.34 30.63
N THR A 504 -23.46 -3.12 31.69
CA THR A 504 -22.79 -2.58 32.89
C THR A 504 -21.31 -2.24 32.62
N LEU A 505 -20.62 -3.01 31.78
CA LEU A 505 -19.26 -2.70 31.34
C LEU A 505 -19.26 -1.42 30.50
N GLU A 506 -20.21 -1.27 29.59
CA GLU A 506 -20.34 -0.08 28.74
C GLU A 506 -20.63 1.16 29.57
N ALA A 507 -21.55 1.08 30.52
CA ALA A 507 -21.83 2.17 31.45
C ALA A 507 -20.57 2.59 32.23
N ALA A 508 -19.76 1.65 32.68
CA ALA A 508 -18.52 1.94 33.41
C ALA A 508 -17.44 2.60 32.54
N ILE A 509 -17.43 2.33 31.23
CA ILE A 509 -16.44 2.91 30.30
C ILE A 509 -16.86 4.32 29.83
N TYR A 510 -18.17 4.55 29.61
CA TYR A 510 -18.67 5.77 28.97
C TYR A 510 -19.47 6.70 29.90
N SER A 511 -19.79 6.30 31.15
CA SER A 511 -20.42 7.21 32.10
C SER A 511 -19.38 8.14 32.73
N GLN A 512 -19.79 9.38 33.00
CA GLN A 512 -18.95 10.37 33.71
C GLN A 512 -18.88 10.14 35.24
N SER A 513 -19.29 8.96 35.72
CA SER A 513 -19.25 8.63 37.16
C SER A 513 -17.89 8.01 37.50
N ASP A 514 -17.27 8.50 38.56
CA ASP A 514 -15.98 8.02 39.13
C ASP A 514 -16.11 6.63 39.82
N GLU A 515 -17.21 5.88 39.62
CA GLU A 515 -17.39 4.57 40.21
C GLU A 515 -16.60 3.50 39.43
N ALA A 516 -15.63 2.89 40.12
CA ALA A 516 -14.85 1.80 39.56
C ALA A 516 -15.77 0.58 39.24
N TRP A 517 -15.60 0.03 38.03
CA TRP A 517 -16.30 -1.18 37.62
C TRP A 517 -15.91 -2.36 38.50
N THR A 518 -16.88 -3.00 39.15
CA THR A 518 -16.66 -4.09 40.12
C THR A 518 -17.28 -5.44 39.70
N ARG A 519 -17.91 -5.51 38.50
CA ARG A 519 -18.64 -6.69 38.03
C ARG A 519 -17.87 -7.64 37.14
N GLY A 520 -16.52 -7.56 37.10
CA GLY A 520 -15.68 -8.38 36.24
C GLY A 520 -15.92 -9.90 36.40
N ALA A 521 -16.08 -10.39 37.63
CA ALA A 521 -16.33 -11.82 37.88
C ALA A 521 -17.70 -12.29 37.38
N ALA A 522 -18.73 -11.42 37.34
CA ALA A 522 -20.04 -11.73 36.79
C ALA A 522 -19.98 -11.80 35.25
N LEU A 523 -19.33 -10.82 34.61
CA LEU A 523 -19.11 -10.82 33.17
C LEU A 523 -18.34 -12.07 32.71
N TYR A 524 -17.27 -12.46 33.39
CA TYR A 524 -16.50 -13.65 33.01
C TYR A 524 -17.34 -14.92 33.09
N ARG A 525 -18.23 -15.05 34.08
CA ARG A 525 -19.18 -16.19 34.17
C ARG A 525 -20.17 -16.20 33.02
N ALA A 526 -20.75 -15.05 32.67
CA ALA A 526 -21.68 -14.93 31.55
C ALA A 526 -21.01 -15.30 30.22
N VAL A 527 -19.76 -14.85 29.97
CA VAL A 527 -18.98 -15.22 28.77
C VAL A 527 -18.70 -16.72 28.70
N ARG A 528 -18.40 -17.35 29.82
CA ARG A 528 -18.12 -18.80 29.89
C ARG A 528 -19.38 -19.65 29.65
N ASP A 529 -20.51 -19.19 30.15
CA ASP A 529 -21.76 -19.91 30.13
C ASP A 529 -22.59 -19.62 28.86
N GLU A 530 -22.09 -18.74 27.98
CA GLU A 530 -22.72 -18.39 26.68
C GLU A 530 -22.72 -19.59 25.73
N PRO A 531 -23.90 -20.02 25.22
CA PRO A 531 -24.03 -21.21 24.38
C PRO A 531 -23.39 -21.00 23.00
N LYS A 532 -22.69 -22.01 22.47
CA LYS A 532 -22.23 -22.04 21.07
C LYS A 532 -23.46 -22.13 20.16
N ARG A 533 -23.82 -21.05 19.47
CA ARG A 533 -24.83 -21.11 18.42
C ARG A 533 -24.27 -21.90 17.24
N GLY A 534 -24.84 -23.06 16.98
CA GLY A 534 -24.65 -23.80 15.73
C GLY A 534 -25.12 -22.95 14.56
N THR A 535 -24.44 -23.08 13.41
CA THR A 535 -24.71 -22.44 12.14
C THR A 535 -26.21 -22.37 11.85
N THR A 536 -26.81 -21.20 11.92
CA THR A 536 -28.24 -20.98 11.60
C THR A 536 -28.41 -21.20 10.11
N GLU A 537 -29.40 -22.02 9.73
CA GLU A 537 -29.85 -22.30 8.37
C GLU A 537 -29.85 -21.05 7.48
N GLN A 538 -29.24 -21.18 6.30
CA GLN A 538 -29.37 -20.24 5.21
C GLN A 538 -30.86 -20.05 4.89
N THR A 539 -31.40 -18.90 5.22
CA THR A 539 -32.74 -18.51 4.79
C THR A 539 -32.72 -18.38 3.27
N ASP A 540 -33.45 -19.24 2.61
CA ASP A 540 -33.60 -19.29 1.15
C ASP A 540 -34.39 -18.07 0.68
N TYR A 541 -33.68 -17.08 0.09
CA TYR A 541 -34.27 -15.85 -0.46
C TYR A 541 -35.02 -16.04 -1.80
N ARG A 542 -35.27 -17.28 -2.24
CA ARG A 542 -35.98 -17.57 -3.51
C ARG A 542 -37.48 -17.23 -3.48
N SER A 543 -38.06 -16.91 -2.32
CA SER A 543 -39.49 -16.61 -2.20
C SER A 543 -39.88 -15.13 -2.40
N LEU A 544 -38.93 -14.24 -2.74
CA LEU A 544 -39.22 -12.80 -2.89
C LEU A 544 -39.49 -12.33 -4.32
N TYR A 545 -39.46 -13.23 -5.31
CA TYR A 545 -39.84 -12.88 -6.69
C TYR A 545 -41.01 -13.72 -7.15
N PRO A 546 -42.18 -13.12 -7.43
CA PRO A 546 -43.29 -13.84 -8.03
C PRO A 546 -42.92 -14.21 -9.47
N THR A 547 -42.95 -15.50 -9.79
CA THR A 547 -42.87 -16.01 -11.14
C THR A 547 -44.15 -15.65 -11.89
N ALA A 548 -44.04 -14.82 -12.95
CA ALA A 548 -45.07 -14.63 -13.95
C ALA A 548 -44.85 -15.65 -15.07
#